data_43a34d58257c9f39c5cd896de2f55d1e
#
_entry.id   43a34d58257c9f39c5cd896de2f55d1e
#
_cell.length_a   1.000
_cell.length_b   1.000
_cell.length_c   1.000
_cell.angle_alpha   90.00
_cell.angle_beta   90.00
_cell.angle_gamma   90.00
#
_symmetry.space_group_name_H-M   'P 1'
#
loop_
_entity.id
_entity.type
_entity.pdbx_description
1 polymer ?
#
loop_
_entity_poly.entity_id
_entity_poly.type
_entity_poly.pdbx_seq_one_letter_code
_entity_poly.pdbx_strand_id
1 'polypeptide(L)'
;MSQAIERDNHKAFTLIELLVVVAIIGILAAVGVVAYNGYTAKAKDTVLKQSHDTVIKYLYAQKASCELKDEIEFKNASGAKVTYKCNSTNKSDFANKLREHVNNHICENLYRDHRGCMEITGGYLEEAITIDLSPGNRPCQISIRTFVSKDYNQSLVYKNVYFNLDSWC
;
A
#
# COMPACT_ATOMS: atom_id res chain seq x y z
N MET A 1 -74.40 -7.51 -19.45
CA MET A 1 -73.31 -7.15 -18.51
C MET A 1 -72.11 -6.72 -19.35
N SER A 2 -71.97 -5.37 -19.57
CA SER A 2 -70.83 -4.81 -20.31
C SER A 2 -69.76 -4.44 -19.33
N GLN A 3 -68.61 -5.10 -19.41
CA GLN A 3 -67.43 -4.71 -18.64
C GLN A 3 -66.79 -3.53 -19.35
N ALA A 4 -66.72 -2.40 -18.66
CA ALA A 4 -65.94 -1.24 -19.11
C ALA A 4 -64.43 -1.56 -18.94
N ILE A 5 -63.71 -1.58 -20.03
CA ILE A 5 -62.24 -1.69 -20.00
C ILE A 5 -61.70 -0.32 -19.56
N GLU A 6 -61.25 -0.23 -18.33
CA GLU A 6 -60.55 0.94 -17.78
C GLU A 6 -59.24 1.09 -18.54
N ARG A 7 -59.09 2.14 -19.35
CA ARG A 7 -57.88 2.46 -20.09
C ARG A 7 -56.89 3.10 -19.11
N ASP A 8 -55.95 2.31 -18.72
CA ASP A 8 -54.80 2.79 -17.95
C ASP A 8 -54.01 3.83 -18.75
N ASN A 9 -54.02 5.05 -18.27
CA ASN A 9 -53.42 6.17 -18.97
C ASN A 9 -51.89 6.17 -18.70
N HIS A 10 -51.17 5.25 -19.36
CA HIS A 10 -49.72 5.23 -19.33
C HIS A 10 -49.17 6.52 -19.95
N LYS A 11 -48.69 7.43 -19.12
CA LYS A 11 -47.93 8.62 -19.58
C LYS A 11 -46.65 8.11 -20.23
N ALA A 12 -46.59 8.17 -21.55
CA ALA A 12 -45.37 7.84 -22.28
C ALA A 12 -44.34 8.95 -22.11
N PHE A 13 -43.09 8.56 -21.83
CA PHE A 13 -41.96 9.50 -21.76
C PHE A 13 -41.75 10.18 -23.11
N THR A 14 -41.48 11.46 -23.09
CA THR A 14 -41.11 12.20 -24.32
C THR A 14 -39.64 11.96 -24.66
N LEU A 15 -39.30 12.00 -25.92
CA LEU A 15 -37.93 11.82 -26.43
C LEU A 15 -36.99 12.89 -25.83
N ILE A 16 -37.47 14.10 -25.64
CA ILE A 16 -36.68 15.20 -25.05
C ILE A 16 -36.35 15.00 -23.58
N GLU A 17 -37.29 14.45 -22.78
CA GLU A 17 -37.03 14.12 -21.36
C GLU A 17 -35.92 13.09 -21.23
N LEU A 18 -35.92 12.04 -22.09
CA LEU A 18 -34.87 11.05 -22.09
C LEU A 18 -33.51 11.65 -22.51
N LEU A 19 -33.52 12.51 -23.54
CA LEU A 19 -32.28 13.13 -24.07
C LEU A 19 -31.63 14.04 -23.04
N VAL A 20 -32.41 14.85 -22.32
CA VAL A 20 -31.90 15.74 -21.24
C VAL A 20 -31.30 14.91 -20.09
N VAL A 21 -31.95 13.82 -19.68
CA VAL A 21 -31.45 12.95 -18.60
C VAL A 21 -30.11 12.33 -18.98
N VAL A 22 -29.97 11.77 -20.19
CA VAL A 22 -28.70 11.15 -20.59
C VAL A 22 -27.58 12.19 -20.75
N ALA A 23 -27.91 13.41 -21.19
CA ALA A 23 -26.94 14.50 -21.25
C ALA A 23 -26.42 14.89 -19.86
N ILE A 24 -27.30 15.01 -18.86
CA ILE A 24 -26.91 15.34 -17.50
C ILE A 24 -26.06 14.20 -16.88
N ILE A 25 -26.48 12.95 -17.07
CA ILE A 25 -25.71 11.79 -16.58
C ILE A 25 -24.32 11.76 -17.24
N GLY A 26 -24.21 12.06 -18.54
CA GLY A 26 -22.94 12.12 -19.26
C GLY A 26 -21.97 13.16 -18.68
N ILE A 27 -22.48 14.36 -18.38
CA ILE A 27 -21.67 15.41 -17.76
C ILE A 27 -21.21 15.00 -16.36
N LEU A 28 -22.13 14.50 -15.52
CA LEU A 28 -21.81 14.08 -14.15
C LEU A 28 -20.81 12.91 -14.14
N ALA A 29 -20.96 11.94 -15.05
CA ALA A 29 -20.04 10.83 -15.19
C ALA A 29 -18.62 11.30 -15.56
N ALA A 30 -18.49 12.23 -16.50
CA ALA A 30 -17.20 12.76 -16.93
C ALA A 30 -16.43 13.43 -15.76
N VAL A 31 -17.10 14.25 -14.97
CA VAL A 31 -16.49 14.90 -13.79
C VAL A 31 -16.22 13.89 -12.69
N GLY A 32 -17.13 12.94 -12.47
CA GLY A 32 -17.01 11.92 -11.43
C GLY A 32 -15.79 11.02 -11.59
N VAL A 33 -15.47 10.60 -12.81
CA VAL A 33 -14.31 9.72 -13.08
C VAL A 33 -12.99 10.40 -12.72
N VAL A 34 -12.81 11.68 -13.08
CA VAL A 34 -11.57 12.42 -12.80
C VAL A 34 -11.39 12.61 -11.29
N ALA A 35 -12.45 13.00 -10.58
CA ALA A 35 -12.43 13.17 -9.13
C ALA A 35 -12.14 11.85 -8.39
N TYR A 36 -12.75 10.74 -8.85
CA TYR A 36 -12.55 9.42 -8.27
C TYR A 36 -11.11 8.92 -8.40
N ASN A 37 -10.48 9.09 -9.56
CA ASN A 37 -9.10 8.70 -9.79
C ASN A 37 -8.13 9.48 -8.87
N GLY A 38 -8.34 10.77 -8.70
CA GLY A 38 -7.54 11.58 -7.76
C GLY A 38 -7.71 11.16 -6.30
N TYR A 39 -8.93 10.81 -5.90
CA TYR A 39 -9.21 10.33 -4.55
C TYR A 39 -8.56 8.97 -4.26
N THR A 40 -8.65 8.02 -5.19
CA THR A 40 -8.06 6.68 -5.03
C THR A 40 -6.54 6.72 -4.94
N ALA A 41 -5.87 7.57 -5.73
CA ALA A 41 -4.42 7.77 -5.64
C ALA A 41 -4.01 8.31 -4.26
N LYS A 42 -4.67 9.34 -3.76
CA LYS A 42 -4.41 9.90 -2.42
C LYS A 42 -4.69 8.89 -1.29
N ALA A 43 -5.72 8.06 -1.44
CA ALA A 43 -6.02 7.01 -0.48
C ALA A 43 -4.89 5.98 -0.40
N LYS A 44 -4.36 5.53 -1.54
CA LYS A 44 -3.20 4.62 -1.60
C LYS A 44 -1.96 5.22 -0.93
N ASP A 45 -1.64 6.48 -1.23
CA ASP A 45 -0.52 7.19 -0.61
C ASP A 45 -0.65 7.23 0.92
N THR A 46 -1.86 7.49 1.41
CA THR A 46 -2.14 7.52 2.85
C THR A 46 -1.90 6.16 3.49
N VAL A 47 -2.38 5.08 2.87
CA VAL A 47 -2.18 3.72 3.36
C VAL A 47 -0.69 3.34 3.34
N LEU A 48 0.06 3.70 2.28
CA LEU A 48 1.50 3.47 2.22
C LEU A 48 2.26 4.18 3.35
N LYS A 49 1.91 5.43 3.63
CA LYS A 49 2.51 6.21 4.73
C LYS A 49 2.23 5.55 6.08
N GLN A 50 0.99 5.13 6.32
CA GLN A 50 0.60 4.42 7.55
C GLN A 50 1.31 3.08 7.68
N SER A 51 1.43 2.33 6.59
CA SER A 51 2.15 1.05 6.55
C SER A 51 3.63 1.25 6.86
N HIS A 52 4.27 2.28 6.28
CA HIS A 52 5.65 2.63 6.61
C HIS A 52 5.83 2.87 8.12
N ASP A 53 5.00 3.74 8.70
CA ASP A 53 5.11 4.06 10.13
C ASP A 53 4.83 2.83 11.01
N THR A 54 3.94 1.94 10.58
CA THR A 54 3.68 0.66 11.26
C THR A 54 4.89 -0.27 11.19
N VAL A 55 5.53 -0.40 10.02
CA VAL A 55 6.76 -1.18 9.84
C VAL A 55 7.88 -0.66 10.74
N ILE A 56 8.07 0.66 10.78
CA ILE A 56 9.11 1.26 11.59
C ILE A 56 8.87 1.03 13.09
N LYS A 57 7.64 1.22 13.57
CA LYS A 57 7.27 0.93 14.96
C LYS A 57 7.48 -0.55 15.31
N TYR A 58 7.07 -1.44 14.41
CA TYR A 58 7.27 -2.87 14.57
C TYR A 58 8.75 -3.21 14.69
N LEU A 59 9.61 -2.69 13.82
CA LEU A 59 11.04 -2.94 13.83
C LEU A 59 11.72 -2.46 15.12
N TYR A 60 11.38 -1.27 15.60
CA TYR A 60 11.93 -0.78 16.86
C TYR A 60 11.46 -1.61 18.07
N ALA A 61 10.20 -2.06 18.06
CA ALA A 61 9.70 -2.97 19.09
C ALA A 61 10.44 -4.32 19.07
N GLN A 62 10.68 -4.86 17.86
CA GLN A 62 11.44 -6.10 17.69
C GLN A 62 12.92 -5.94 18.08
N LYS A 63 13.54 -4.80 17.75
CA LYS A 63 14.92 -4.50 18.20
C LYS A 63 15.01 -4.47 19.73
N ALA A 64 14.08 -3.83 20.40
CA ALA A 64 14.02 -3.86 21.86
C ALA A 64 13.83 -5.27 22.43
N SER A 65 13.14 -6.16 21.71
CA SER A 65 12.99 -7.55 22.13
C SER A 65 14.29 -8.36 22.03
N CYS A 66 15.26 -7.92 21.23
CA CYS A 66 16.58 -8.55 21.14
C CYS A 66 17.35 -8.55 22.46
N GLU A 67 17.07 -7.59 23.34
CA GLU A 67 17.67 -7.53 24.68
C GLU A 67 17.14 -8.64 25.61
N LEU A 68 15.96 -9.19 25.30
CA LEU A 68 15.26 -10.17 26.15
C LEU A 68 15.23 -11.58 25.56
N LYS A 69 15.14 -11.70 24.23
CA LYS A 69 14.86 -12.97 23.53
C LYS A 69 15.93 -13.39 22.54
N ASP A 70 16.91 -12.57 22.25
CA ASP A 70 17.93 -12.76 21.20
C ASP A 70 17.39 -13.01 19.78
N GLU A 71 16.10 -12.80 19.56
CA GLU A 71 15.43 -13.08 18.29
C GLU A 71 14.39 -12.03 17.94
N ILE A 72 14.28 -11.72 16.63
CA ILE A 72 13.20 -10.96 16.02
C ILE A 72 12.20 -11.93 15.42
N GLU A 73 10.92 -11.77 15.73
CA GLU A 73 9.84 -12.59 15.19
C GLU A 73 9.20 -11.95 13.98
N PHE A 74 9.08 -12.71 12.90
CA PHE A 74 8.30 -12.37 11.71
C PHE A 74 7.19 -13.41 11.50
N LYS A 75 6.31 -13.18 10.53
CA LYS A 75 5.35 -14.17 10.03
C LYS A 75 5.58 -14.37 8.54
N ASN A 76 5.59 -15.60 8.10
CA ASN A 76 5.64 -15.96 6.68
C ASN A 76 4.24 -15.82 6.02
N ALA A 77 4.14 -16.11 4.73
CA ALA A 77 2.89 -16.02 3.96
C ALA A 77 1.77 -16.89 4.53
N SER A 78 2.08 -18.03 5.17
CA SER A 78 1.09 -18.89 5.83
C SER A 78 0.68 -18.43 7.22
N GLY A 79 1.26 -17.33 7.74
CA GLY A 79 1.06 -16.85 9.10
C GLY A 79 1.90 -17.54 10.16
N ALA A 80 2.72 -18.52 9.79
CA ALA A 80 3.60 -19.19 10.73
C ALA A 80 4.73 -18.25 11.17
N LYS A 81 5.11 -18.36 12.45
CA LYS A 81 6.24 -17.59 13.01
C LYS A 81 7.56 -18.07 12.41
N VAL A 82 8.38 -17.13 11.97
CA VAL A 82 9.76 -17.31 11.57
C VAL A 82 10.63 -16.33 12.33
N THR A 83 11.81 -16.76 12.77
CA THR A 83 12.68 -15.92 13.60
C THR A 83 13.93 -15.50 12.85
N TYR A 84 14.52 -14.40 13.27
CA TYR A 84 15.83 -13.92 12.87
C TYR A 84 16.66 -13.67 14.12
N LYS A 85 17.83 -14.29 14.23
CA LYS A 85 18.70 -14.14 15.37
C LYS A 85 19.31 -12.74 15.42
N CYS A 86 19.23 -12.08 16.58
CA CYS A 86 19.75 -10.73 16.77
C CYS A 86 21.26 -10.60 16.54
N ASN A 87 22.01 -11.70 16.75
CA ASN A 87 23.46 -11.76 16.51
C ASN A 87 23.84 -12.18 15.09
N SER A 88 22.86 -12.37 14.19
CA SER A 88 23.12 -12.71 12.79
C SER A 88 23.59 -11.48 11.99
N THR A 89 24.60 -11.68 11.15
CA THR A 89 25.11 -10.65 10.22
C THR A 89 24.41 -10.65 8.87
N ASN A 90 23.49 -11.58 8.64
CA ASN A 90 22.83 -11.78 7.33
C ASN A 90 21.67 -10.81 7.11
N LYS A 91 21.98 -9.59 6.65
CA LYS A 91 20.96 -8.57 6.31
C LYS A 91 19.99 -8.99 5.21
N SER A 92 20.44 -9.82 4.27
CA SER A 92 19.57 -10.31 3.19
C SER A 92 18.48 -11.25 3.71
N ASP A 93 18.81 -12.14 4.64
CA ASP A 93 17.82 -13.00 5.31
C ASP A 93 16.82 -12.16 6.14
N PHE A 94 17.33 -11.18 6.87
CA PHE A 94 16.49 -10.23 7.60
C PHE A 94 15.50 -9.52 6.67
N ALA A 95 16.00 -8.94 5.59
CA ALA A 95 15.18 -8.18 4.65
C ALA A 95 14.13 -9.05 3.94
N ASN A 96 14.47 -10.29 3.58
CA ASN A 96 13.52 -11.23 2.99
C ASN A 96 12.38 -11.57 3.96
N LYS A 97 12.69 -11.89 5.23
CA LYS A 97 11.69 -12.17 6.27
C LYS A 97 10.82 -10.95 6.55
N LEU A 98 11.43 -9.76 6.62
CA LEU A 98 10.70 -8.50 6.80
C LEU A 98 9.77 -8.23 5.61
N ARG A 99 10.25 -8.36 4.38
CA ARG A 99 9.45 -8.18 3.16
C ARG A 99 8.24 -9.10 3.14
N GLU A 100 8.46 -10.39 3.42
CA GLU A 100 7.39 -11.39 3.45
C GLU A 100 6.34 -11.03 4.53
N HIS A 101 6.79 -10.67 5.72
CA HIS A 101 5.90 -10.26 6.81
C HIS A 101 5.09 -9.02 6.46
N VAL A 102 5.73 -8.00 5.92
CA VAL A 102 5.06 -6.73 5.58
C VAL A 102 4.04 -6.93 4.47
N ASN A 103 4.41 -7.65 3.41
CA ASN A 103 3.53 -7.84 2.26
C ASN A 103 2.28 -8.68 2.59
N ASN A 104 2.38 -9.61 3.51
CA ASN A 104 1.27 -10.51 3.84
C ASN A 104 0.47 -10.08 5.08
N HIS A 105 1.02 -9.23 5.96
CA HIS A 105 0.38 -8.93 7.25
C HIS A 105 0.24 -7.44 7.59
N ILE A 106 0.98 -6.56 6.92
CA ILE A 106 0.88 -5.11 7.14
C ILE A 106 0.21 -4.41 5.96
N CYS A 107 0.59 -4.79 4.76
CA CYS A 107 0.09 -4.19 3.52
C CYS A 107 -0.85 -5.10 2.74
N GLU A 108 -1.49 -6.03 3.39
CA GLU A 108 -2.42 -6.95 2.75
C GLU A 108 -3.45 -6.19 1.91
N ASN A 109 -3.62 -6.62 0.64
CA ASN A 109 -4.59 -6.06 -0.31
C ASN A 109 -4.36 -4.63 -0.80
N LEU A 110 -3.21 -4.02 -0.57
CA LEU A 110 -2.94 -2.67 -1.09
C LEU A 110 -2.79 -2.66 -2.62
N TYR A 111 -2.23 -3.74 -3.19
CA TYR A 111 -2.03 -3.90 -4.64
C TYR A 111 -2.66 -5.20 -5.16
N ARG A 112 -3.57 -5.06 -6.15
CA ARG A 112 -4.23 -6.21 -6.79
C ARG A 112 -3.34 -6.99 -7.77
N ASP A 113 -2.20 -6.44 -8.17
CA ASP A 113 -1.33 -6.96 -9.23
C ASP A 113 -0.21 -7.88 -8.73
N HIS A 114 -0.36 -8.47 -7.56
CA HIS A 114 0.61 -9.37 -6.92
C HIS A 114 1.98 -8.74 -6.59
N ARG A 115 2.16 -7.45 -6.81
CA ARG A 115 3.29 -6.71 -6.26
C ARG A 115 3.01 -6.40 -4.80
N GLY A 116 3.88 -6.86 -3.92
CA GLY A 116 3.81 -6.48 -2.51
C GLY A 116 4.02 -4.98 -2.34
N CYS A 117 3.61 -4.42 -1.22
CA CYS A 117 3.90 -3.02 -0.92
C CYS A 117 5.36 -2.78 -0.52
N MET A 118 6.11 -3.82 -0.20
CA MET A 118 7.52 -3.73 0.18
C MET A 118 8.40 -4.56 -0.76
N GLU A 119 9.46 -3.94 -1.25
CA GLU A 119 10.45 -4.56 -2.13
C GLU A 119 11.88 -4.33 -1.65
N ILE A 120 12.77 -5.33 -1.90
CA ILE A 120 14.20 -5.21 -1.63
C ILE A 120 14.86 -4.71 -2.91
N THR A 121 15.33 -3.47 -2.91
CA THR A 121 15.97 -2.87 -4.08
C THR A 121 16.93 -1.78 -3.67
N GLY A 122 18.03 -1.64 -4.39
CA GLY A 122 18.88 -0.45 -4.31
C GLY A 122 18.37 0.74 -5.13
N GLY A 123 17.26 0.55 -5.85
CA GLY A 123 16.63 1.55 -6.72
C GLY A 123 15.36 2.17 -6.15
N TYR A 124 14.76 3.05 -6.98
CA TYR A 124 13.51 3.72 -6.67
C TYR A 124 12.36 2.94 -7.30
N LEU A 125 11.39 2.49 -6.48
CA LEU A 125 10.11 1.98 -6.96
C LEU A 125 9.01 2.95 -6.55
N GLU A 126 8.20 3.36 -7.53
CA GLU A 126 7.05 4.22 -7.28
C GLU A 126 5.97 3.45 -6.49
N GLU A 127 5.28 4.15 -5.60
CA GLU A 127 4.19 3.61 -4.78
C GLU A 127 4.58 2.35 -3.98
N ALA A 128 5.80 2.31 -3.43
CA ALA A 128 6.27 1.16 -2.66
C ALA A 128 7.09 1.57 -1.43
N ILE A 129 7.14 0.66 -0.45
CA ILE A 129 8.14 0.69 0.62
C ILE A 129 9.35 -0.09 0.11
N THR A 130 10.54 0.49 0.13
CA THR A 130 11.75 -0.16 -0.33
C THR A 130 12.74 -0.39 0.80
N ILE A 131 13.44 -1.53 0.74
CA ILE A 131 14.56 -1.85 1.64
C ILE A 131 15.83 -1.81 0.81
N ASP A 132 16.77 -0.97 1.20
CA ASP A 132 18.13 -0.94 0.68
C ASP A 132 19.08 -1.55 1.71
N LEU A 133 19.81 -2.59 1.31
CA LEU A 133 20.71 -3.33 2.19
C LEU A 133 22.06 -2.67 2.41
N SER A 134 22.39 -1.69 1.59
CA SER A 134 23.69 -0.97 1.64
C SER A 134 23.51 0.50 1.34
N PRO A 135 22.75 1.25 2.18
CA PRO A 135 22.43 2.65 1.89
C PRO A 135 23.68 3.52 1.91
N GLY A 136 24.16 3.88 0.74
CA GLY A 136 25.40 4.66 0.58
C GLY A 136 26.61 3.94 1.21
N ASN A 137 27.44 4.66 1.93
CA ASN A 137 28.61 4.10 2.61
C ASN A 137 28.31 3.63 4.05
N ARG A 138 27.12 3.06 4.32
CA ARG A 138 26.71 2.63 5.65
C ARG A 138 26.53 1.11 5.73
N PRO A 139 27.63 0.33 5.86
CA PRO A 139 27.54 -1.13 5.82
C PRO A 139 26.76 -1.77 6.97
N CYS A 140 26.65 -1.07 8.10
CA CYS A 140 26.00 -1.57 9.31
C CYS A 140 24.49 -1.32 9.35
N GLN A 141 23.90 -0.74 8.30
CA GLN A 141 22.52 -0.31 8.30
C GLN A 141 21.77 -0.85 7.08
N ILE A 142 20.44 -0.91 7.20
CA ILE A 142 19.53 -0.91 6.07
C ILE A 142 18.77 0.41 6.05
N SER A 143 18.32 0.86 4.88
CA SER A 143 17.37 1.95 4.83
C SER A 143 15.99 1.47 4.39
N ILE A 144 14.97 2.01 5.02
CA ILE A 144 13.57 1.78 4.68
C ILE A 144 13.01 3.10 4.20
N ARG A 145 12.60 3.12 2.93
CA ARG A 145 12.09 4.31 2.24
C ARG A 145 10.70 4.04 1.70
N THR A 146 9.86 5.05 1.67
CA THR A 146 8.56 4.98 1.02
C THR A 146 8.45 6.05 -0.04
N PHE A 147 8.10 5.61 -1.24
CA PHE A 147 7.84 6.47 -2.39
C PHE A 147 6.33 6.53 -2.60
N VAL A 148 5.79 7.73 -2.57
CA VAL A 148 4.38 8.02 -2.86
C VAL A 148 4.22 8.47 -4.31
N SER A 149 3.00 8.38 -4.84
CA SER A 149 2.71 8.72 -6.22
C SER A 149 3.17 10.12 -6.61
N LYS A 150 3.59 10.29 -7.85
CA LYS A 150 4.04 11.56 -8.41
C LYS A 150 2.89 12.54 -8.57
N ASP A 151 3.03 13.74 -8.00
CA ASP A 151 2.54 14.93 -8.68
C ASP A 151 3.55 15.26 -9.79
N TYR A 152 3.16 15.06 -11.01
CA TYR A 152 3.72 15.28 -12.34
C TYR A 152 5.22 15.62 -12.55
N ASN A 153 6.02 15.90 -11.52
CA ASN A 153 7.42 16.29 -11.64
C ASN A 153 8.43 15.84 -10.59
N GLN A 154 8.04 15.14 -9.50
CA GLN A 154 9.01 14.64 -8.51
C GLN A 154 8.50 13.41 -7.76
N SER A 155 9.27 12.33 -7.74
CA SER A 155 9.08 11.24 -6.79
C SER A 155 9.34 11.76 -5.38
N LEU A 156 8.29 11.94 -4.60
CA LEU A 156 8.41 12.39 -3.22
C LEU A 156 8.75 11.17 -2.35
N VAL A 157 9.95 11.16 -1.80
CA VAL A 157 10.29 10.25 -0.68
C VAL A 157 9.49 10.74 0.53
N TYR A 158 8.52 9.94 0.99
CA TYR A 158 7.77 10.29 2.19
C TYR A 158 8.68 10.30 3.41
N LYS A 159 9.49 9.24 3.58
CA LYS A 159 10.37 9.09 4.73
C LYS A 159 11.51 8.12 4.41
N ASN A 160 12.67 8.39 4.93
CA ASN A 160 13.82 7.49 4.88
C ASN A 160 14.28 7.24 6.32
N VAL A 161 14.20 5.99 6.77
CA VAL A 161 14.61 5.58 8.11
C VAL A 161 15.74 4.57 7.99
N TYR A 162 16.82 4.82 8.73
CA TYR A 162 17.93 3.88 8.86
C TYR A 162 17.69 2.99 10.07
N PHE A 163 17.76 1.68 9.86
CA PHE A 163 17.62 0.67 10.90
C PHE A 163 18.90 -0.16 10.96
N ASN A 164 19.36 -0.45 12.17
CA ASN A 164 20.54 -1.27 12.43
C ASN A 164 20.28 -2.27 13.55
N LEU A 165 20.97 -3.40 13.46
CA LEU A 165 21.24 -4.30 14.59
C LEU A 165 22.74 -4.25 14.85
N ASP A 166 23.14 -4.37 16.12
CA ASP A 166 24.55 -4.22 16.52
C ASP A 166 25.44 -5.30 15.88
N SER A 167 24.86 -6.49 15.62
CA SER A 167 25.52 -7.58 14.92
C SER A 167 25.91 -7.29 13.46
N TRP A 168 25.34 -6.24 12.83
CA TRP A 168 25.65 -5.91 11.44
C TRP A 168 26.94 -5.09 11.27
N CYS A 169 27.50 -4.61 12.38
CA CYS A 169 28.78 -3.93 12.47
C CYS A 169 29.89 -4.84 12.94
#